data_7a6ebd01ae0c7b7b1e05704ba5de95cd
#
_entry.id   7a6ebd01ae0c7b7b1e05704ba5de95cd
#
_cell.length_a   1.000
_cell.length_b   1.000
_cell.length_c   1.000
_cell.angle_alpha   90.00
_cell.angle_beta   90.00
_cell.angle_gamma   90.00
#
_symmetry.space_group_name_H-M   'P 1'
#
loop_
_entity.id
_entity.type
_entity.pdbx_description
1 polymer ?
#
loop_
_entity_poly.entity_id
_entity_poly.type
_entity_poly.pdbx_seq_one_letter_code
_entity_poly.pdbx_strand_id
1 'polypeptide(L)'
;MAKKELPEKMFYSITEVAQYYNVNESTLRFWEKEFDLIAPKRSDNKRKIRSYTAQDVQNIGLIYHLLKEQGLTLSGAKEKLKKKPGKTETNYEILSRLRSIRSEIVSICRELDSQMRKNADTENTTGTPNPNTSETTETERENSDTQNRGNDLFE
;
A
#
# COMPACT_ATOMS: atom_id res chain seq x y z
N MET A 1 -6.59 -2.00 -2.51
CA MET A 1 -5.98 -3.15 -3.21
C MET A 1 -4.49 -3.15 -2.94
N ALA A 2 -3.96 -4.23 -2.40
CA ALA A 2 -2.52 -4.35 -2.12
C ALA A 2 -1.76 -4.32 -3.46
N LYS A 3 -0.83 -3.38 -3.60
CA LYS A 3 0.05 -3.31 -4.76
C LYS A 3 0.96 -4.53 -4.68
N LYS A 4 0.82 -5.46 -5.63
CA LYS A 4 1.64 -6.66 -5.70
C LYS A 4 3.07 -6.21 -5.93
N GLU A 5 3.97 -6.48 -5.00
CA GLU A 5 5.38 -6.15 -5.17
C GLU A 5 5.95 -6.96 -6.33
N LEU A 6 6.71 -6.30 -7.18
CA LEU A 6 7.40 -6.97 -8.26
C LEU A 6 8.67 -7.61 -7.67
N PRO A 7 8.83 -8.93 -7.71
CA PRO A 7 10.06 -9.56 -7.22
C PRO A 7 11.26 -9.06 -8.04
N GLU A 8 12.39 -8.84 -7.40
CA GLU A 8 13.62 -8.44 -8.09
C GLU A 8 14.10 -9.56 -9.02
N LYS A 9 14.06 -9.30 -10.32
CA LYS A 9 14.47 -10.22 -11.38
C LYS A 9 15.27 -9.46 -12.44
N MET A 10 16.15 -10.17 -13.13
CA MET A 10 16.83 -9.60 -14.30
C MET A 10 15.89 -9.35 -15.49
N PHE A 11 14.86 -10.19 -15.63
CA PHE A 11 13.88 -10.11 -16.72
C PHE A 11 12.47 -10.41 -16.24
N TYR A 12 11.53 -9.70 -16.79
CA TYR A 12 10.09 -9.82 -16.51
C TYR A 12 9.33 -10.16 -17.78
N SER A 13 8.33 -11.00 -17.67
CA SER A 13 7.41 -11.28 -18.77
C SER A 13 6.39 -10.14 -18.95
N ILE A 14 5.78 -10.04 -20.13
CA ILE A 14 4.72 -9.05 -20.39
C ILE A 14 3.55 -9.20 -19.41
N THR A 15 3.20 -10.44 -19.07
CA THR A 15 2.10 -10.75 -18.14
C THR A 15 2.39 -10.25 -16.73
N GLU A 16 3.61 -10.45 -16.22
CA GLU A 16 4.02 -9.94 -14.90
C GLU A 16 3.95 -8.42 -14.84
N VAL A 17 4.48 -7.74 -15.87
CA VAL A 17 4.46 -6.26 -15.95
C VAL A 17 3.02 -5.74 -16.09
N ALA A 18 2.19 -6.38 -16.90
CA ALA A 18 0.79 -6.03 -17.09
C ALA A 18 -0.01 -6.15 -15.77
N GLN A 19 0.20 -7.23 -15.03
CA GLN A 19 -0.43 -7.44 -13.71
C GLN A 19 0.05 -6.43 -12.67
N TYR A 20 1.34 -6.09 -12.69
CA TYR A 20 1.91 -5.13 -11.75
C TYR A 20 1.31 -3.72 -11.90
N TYR A 21 1.20 -3.23 -13.12
CA TYR A 21 0.62 -1.91 -13.41
C TYR A 21 -0.90 -1.95 -13.61
N ASN A 22 -1.53 -3.12 -13.51
CA ASN A 22 -2.96 -3.32 -13.77
C ASN A 22 -3.39 -2.77 -15.13
N VAL A 23 -2.65 -3.15 -16.17
CA VAL A 23 -2.91 -2.79 -17.57
C VAL A 23 -3.00 -4.05 -18.43
N ASN A 24 -3.64 -3.96 -19.59
CA ASN A 24 -3.68 -5.06 -20.52
C ASN A 24 -2.33 -5.23 -21.25
N GLU A 25 -1.97 -6.46 -21.59
CA GLU A 25 -0.78 -6.73 -22.39
C GLU A 25 -0.81 -6.01 -23.76
N SER A 26 -2.00 -5.87 -24.34
CA SER A 26 -2.18 -5.10 -25.59
C SER A 26 -1.80 -3.63 -25.42
N THR A 27 -2.09 -3.04 -24.25
CA THR A 27 -1.69 -1.66 -23.93
C THR A 27 -0.17 -1.55 -23.82
N LEU A 28 0.51 -2.52 -23.21
CA LEU A 28 1.97 -2.52 -23.15
C LEU A 28 2.62 -2.65 -24.53
N ARG A 29 2.06 -3.52 -25.39
CA ARG A 29 2.52 -3.66 -26.78
C ARG A 29 2.27 -2.39 -27.61
N PHE A 30 1.20 -1.67 -27.30
CA PHE A 30 0.92 -0.38 -27.92
C PHE A 30 1.93 0.68 -27.45
N TRP A 31 2.20 0.75 -26.14
CA TRP A 31 3.22 1.68 -25.61
C TRP A 31 4.63 1.36 -26.12
N GLU A 32 5.00 0.08 -26.27
CA GLU A 32 6.26 -0.33 -26.90
C GLU A 32 6.44 0.28 -28.31
N LYS A 33 5.35 0.40 -29.08
CA LYS A 33 5.39 0.99 -30.41
C LYS A 33 5.44 2.52 -30.38
N GLU A 34 4.79 3.12 -29.40
CA GLU A 34 4.64 4.57 -29.31
C GLU A 34 5.81 5.26 -28.59
N PHE A 35 6.47 4.58 -27.69
CA PHE A 35 7.56 5.13 -26.88
C PHE A 35 8.85 4.35 -27.10
N ASP A 36 9.88 5.00 -27.62
CA ASP A 36 11.21 4.43 -27.86
C ASP A 36 11.96 4.06 -26.57
N LEU A 37 11.46 4.53 -25.41
CA LEU A 37 11.99 4.25 -24.08
C LEU A 37 11.82 2.79 -23.63
N ILE A 38 10.89 2.04 -24.26
CA ILE A 38 10.59 0.65 -23.95
C ILE A 38 11.18 -0.22 -25.05
N ALA A 39 12.25 -0.94 -24.75
CA ALA A 39 12.96 -1.78 -25.72
C ALA A 39 13.13 -3.22 -25.19
N PRO A 40 12.05 -4.02 -25.06
CA PRO A 40 12.16 -5.37 -24.53
C PRO A 40 13.01 -6.25 -25.45
N LYS A 41 13.83 -7.09 -24.84
CA LYS A 41 14.57 -8.11 -25.56
C LYS A 41 13.58 -9.15 -26.12
N ARG A 42 13.77 -9.52 -27.38
CA ARG A 42 12.99 -10.57 -28.05
C ARG A 42 13.84 -11.83 -28.18
N SER A 43 13.29 -12.95 -27.74
CA SER A 43 13.94 -14.24 -27.97
C SER A 43 13.96 -14.57 -29.47
N ASP A 44 15.06 -15.14 -29.95
CA ASP A 44 15.20 -15.60 -31.33
C ASP A 44 14.33 -16.82 -31.66
N ASN A 45 13.68 -17.40 -30.68
CA ASN A 45 12.78 -18.53 -30.86
C ASN A 45 11.55 -18.15 -31.69
N LYS A 46 10.95 -19.11 -32.38
CA LYS A 46 9.73 -18.96 -33.20
C LYS A 46 8.58 -18.21 -32.51
N ARG A 47 8.53 -18.22 -31.17
CA ARG A 47 7.51 -17.54 -30.36
C ARG A 47 7.81 -16.06 -30.05
N LYS A 48 9.01 -15.54 -30.36
CA LYS A 48 9.44 -14.14 -30.12
C LYS A 48 8.97 -13.59 -28.77
N ILE A 49 9.29 -14.32 -27.70
CA ILE A 49 8.89 -13.95 -26.33
C ILE A 49 9.58 -12.63 -25.96
N ARG A 50 8.81 -11.68 -25.40
CA ARG A 50 9.28 -10.40 -24.90
C ARG A 50 9.76 -10.54 -23.48
N SER A 51 10.97 -10.05 -23.23
CA SER A 51 11.58 -10.00 -21.88
C SER A 51 11.93 -8.55 -21.58
N TYR A 52 11.31 -8.00 -20.54
CA TYR A 52 11.52 -6.62 -20.10
C TYR A 52 12.59 -6.59 -19.02
N THR A 53 13.53 -5.66 -19.12
CA THR A 53 14.54 -5.40 -18.08
C THR A 53 13.93 -4.58 -16.94
N ALA A 54 14.64 -4.50 -15.81
CA ALA A 54 14.22 -3.61 -14.70
C ALA A 54 14.08 -2.15 -15.16
N GLN A 55 14.97 -1.70 -16.09
CA GLN A 55 14.87 -0.36 -16.67
C GLN A 55 13.63 -0.18 -17.55
N ASP A 56 13.26 -1.19 -18.35
CA ASP A 56 12.02 -1.14 -19.15
C ASP A 56 10.80 -1.05 -18.24
N VAL A 57 10.81 -1.78 -17.12
CA VAL A 57 9.72 -1.72 -16.12
C VAL A 57 9.61 -0.33 -15.51
N GLN A 58 10.72 0.31 -15.17
CA GLN A 58 10.73 1.70 -14.67
C GLN A 58 10.21 2.68 -15.73
N ASN A 59 10.64 2.55 -16.98
CA ASN A 59 10.16 3.37 -18.10
C ASN A 59 8.65 3.20 -18.34
N ILE A 60 8.13 1.97 -18.24
CA ILE A 60 6.70 1.68 -18.29
C ILE A 60 5.99 2.38 -17.13
N GLY A 61 6.55 2.35 -15.92
CA GLY A 61 6.03 3.06 -14.75
C GLY A 61 5.95 4.57 -14.96
N LEU A 62 6.97 5.15 -15.58
CA LEU A 62 6.99 6.58 -15.94
C LEU A 62 5.86 6.91 -16.93
N ILE A 63 5.71 6.11 -17.98
CA ILE A 63 4.64 6.29 -18.97
C ILE A 63 3.26 6.10 -18.33
N TYR A 64 3.09 5.10 -17.49
CA TYR A 64 1.86 4.87 -16.72
C TYR A 64 1.52 6.10 -15.87
N HIS A 65 2.50 6.66 -15.13
CA HIS A 65 2.32 7.85 -14.32
C HIS A 65 1.86 9.05 -15.17
N LEU A 66 2.48 9.29 -16.33
CA LEU A 66 2.10 10.40 -17.21
C LEU A 66 0.70 10.24 -17.79
N LEU A 67 0.35 9.04 -18.26
CA LEU A 67 -0.92 8.79 -18.94
C LEU A 67 -2.08 8.56 -17.98
N LYS A 68 -1.88 7.79 -16.90
CA LYS A 68 -2.95 7.37 -16.01
C LYS A 68 -3.09 8.23 -14.75
N GLU A 69 -1.98 8.66 -14.16
CA GLU A 69 -2.02 9.45 -12.93
C GLU A 69 -2.08 10.96 -13.23
N GLN A 70 -1.35 11.44 -14.24
CA GLN A 70 -1.39 12.85 -14.67
C GLN A 70 -2.44 13.12 -15.76
N GLY A 71 -3.07 12.11 -16.34
CA GLY A 71 -4.13 12.26 -17.34
C GLY A 71 -3.66 12.85 -18.67
N LEU A 72 -2.37 12.78 -18.98
CA LEU A 72 -1.86 13.32 -20.24
C LEU A 72 -2.27 12.45 -21.44
N THR A 73 -2.43 13.09 -22.59
CA THR A 73 -2.56 12.38 -23.86
C THR A 73 -1.22 11.75 -24.26
N LEU A 74 -1.24 10.79 -25.18
CA LEU A 74 -0.02 10.16 -25.72
C LEU A 74 0.96 11.18 -26.29
N SER A 75 0.45 12.13 -27.08
CA SER A 75 1.27 13.22 -27.64
C SER A 75 1.83 14.13 -26.56
N GLY A 76 1.04 14.49 -25.55
CA GLY A 76 1.49 15.30 -24.42
C GLY A 76 2.56 14.59 -23.57
N ALA A 77 2.42 13.28 -23.35
CA ALA A 77 3.41 12.49 -22.67
C ALA A 77 4.73 12.41 -23.46
N LYS A 78 4.67 12.16 -24.78
CA LYS A 78 5.84 12.17 -25.67
C LYS A 78 6.55 13.53 -25.68
N GLU A 79 5.79 14.62 -25.76
CA GLU A 79 6.34 15.98 -25.77
C GLU A 79 7.03 16.28 -24.42
N LYS A 80 6.43 15.90 -23.30
CA LYS A 80 6.99 16.08 -21.97
C LYS A 80 8.30 15.32 -21.77
N LEU A 81 8.37 14.08 -22.27
CA LEU A 81 9.57 13.25 -22.25
C LEU A 81 10.68 13.83 -23.15
N LYS A 82 10.32 14.38 -24.33
CA LYS A 82 11.31 15.02 -25.23
C LYS A 82 11.83 16.36 -24.69
N LYS A 83 10.96 17.20 -24.11
CA LYS A 83 11.36 18.55 -23.64
C LYS A 83 12.24 18.52 -22.39
N LYS A 84 12.06 17.55 -21.50
CA LYS A 84 12.79 17.46 -20.21
C LYS A 84 13.13 16.00 -19.88
N PRO A 85 13.98 15.34 -20.67
CA PRO A 85 14.22 13.91 -20.51
C PRO A 85 14.70 13.57 -19.08
N GLY A 86 15.76 14.19 -18.58
CA GLY A 86 16.31 13.85 -17.26
C GLY A 86 15.43 14.29 -16.07
N LYS A 87 14.76 15.45 -16.16
CA LYS A 87 13.99 15.96 -15.02
C LYS A 87 12.71 15.19 -14.72
N THR A 88 12.08 14.66 -15.76
CA THR A 88 10.85 13.87 -15.63
C THR A 88 11.15 12.49 -15.05
N GLU A 89 12.24 11.88 -15.47
CA GLU A 89 12.75 10.60 -14.94
C GLU A 89 13.16 10.74 -13.46
N THR A 90 13.96 11.76 -13.14
CA THR A 90 14.38 12.02 -11.76
C THR A 90 13.19 12.26 -10.82
N ASN A 91 12.22 13.06 -11.23
CA ASN A 91 11.03 13.31 -10.42
C ASN A 91 10.20 12.02 -10.21
N TYR A 92 10.09 11.19 -11.24
CA TYR A 92 9.40 9.90 -11.12
C TYR A 92 10.15 8.94 -10.19
N GLU A 93 11.48 8.88 -10.30
CA GLU A 93 12.32 8.06 -9.43
C GLU A 93 12.18 8.49 -7.96
N ILE A 94 12.22 9.80 -7.68
CA ILE A 94 12.00 10.33 -6.34
C ILE A 94 10.61 9.94 -5.81
N LEU A 95 9.56 10.11 -6.63
CA LEU A 95 8.22 9.71 -6.25
C LEU A 95 8.10 8.20 -6.00
N SER A 96 8.76 7.39 -6.81
CA SER A 96 8.79 5.93 -6.63
C SER A 96 9.45 5.56 -5.30
N ARG A 97 10.60 6.17 -4.98
CA ARG A 97 11.29 5.96 -3.70
C ARG A 97 10.46 6.41 -2.50
N LEU A 98 9.83 7.57 -2.58
CA LEU A 98 8.96 8.06 -1.51
C LEU A 98 7.75 7.12 -1.28
N ARG A 99 7.19 6.56 -2.33
CA ARG A 99 6.11 5.56 -2.21
C ARG A 99 6.59 4.27 -1.55
N SER A 100 7.80 3.80 -1.87
CA SER A 100 8.42 2.63 -1.23
C SER A 100 8.61 2.87 0.26
N ILE A 101 9.27 3.96 0.64
CA ILE A 101 9.51 4.33 2.04
C ILE A 101 8.18 4.44 2.82
N ARG A 102 7.16 5.06 2.22
CA ARG A 102 5.83 5.12 2.84
C ARG A 102 5.23 3.73 3.08
N SER A 103 5.38 2.83 2.13
CA SER A 103 4.89 1.45 2.25
C SER A 103 5.59 0.70 3.37
N GLU A 104 6.90 0.86 3.48
CA GLU A 104 7.73 0.27 4.54
C GLU A 104 7.32 0.80 5.92
N ILE A 105 7.16 2.13 6.07
CA ILE A 105 6.71 2.74 7.32
C ILE A 105 5.33 2.19 7.73
N VAL A 106 4.38 2.10 6.79
CA VAL A 106 3.04 1.55 7.07
C VAL A 106 3.13 0.08 7.50
N SER A 107 4.02 -0.69 6.89
CA SER A 107 4.25 -2.10 7.26
C SER A 107 4.79 -2.21 8.69
N ILE A 108 5.80 -1.41 9.05
CA ILE A 108 6.38 -1.37 10.39
C ILE A 108 5.33 -0.95 11.43
N CYS A 109 4.54 0.08 11.15
CA CYS A 109 3.46 0.51 12.05
C CYS A 109 2.46 -0.62 12.32
N ARG A 110 2.05 -1.35 11.29
CA ARG A 110 1.12 -2.50 11.44
C ARG A 110 1.73 -3.63 12.27
N GLU A 111 3.02 -3.87 12.11
CA GLU A 111 3.72 -4.90 12.88
C GLU A 111 3.83 -4.50 14.36
N LEU A 112 4.16 -3.25 14.64
CA LEU A 112 4.17 -2.71 16.01
C LEU A 112 2.79 -2.79 16.66
N ASP A 113 1.73 -2.38 15.96
CA ASP A 113 0.35 -2.49 16.47
C ASP A 113 -0.02 -3.95 16.80
N SER A 114 0.43 -4.90 15.95
CA SER A 114 0.22 -6.33 16.16
C SER A 114 0.96 -6.83 17.41
N GLN A 115 2.19 -6.38 17.63
CA GLN A 115 2.99 -6.76 18.78
C GLN A 115 2.42 -6.15 20.07
N MET A 116 1.99 -4.89 20.05
CA MET A 116 1.35 -4.24 21.20
C MET A 116 0.07 -4.97 21.63
N ARG A 117 -0.76 -5.42 20.69
CA ARG A 117 -1.96 -6.22 21.00
C ARG A 117 -1.62 -7.56 21.63
N LYS A 118 -0.62 -8.28 21.11
CA LYS A 118 -0.16 -9.56 21.69
C LYS A 118 0.37 -9.41 23.11
N ASN A 119 1.07 -8.31 23.42
CA ASN A 119 1.58 -8.04 24.77
C ASN A 119 0.45 -7.67 25.74
N ALA A 120 -0.56 -6.93 25.28
CA ALA A 120 -1.73 -6.60 26.11
C ALA A 120 -2.57 -7.84 26.47
N ASP A 121 -2.67 -8.82 25.57
CA ASP A 121 -3.37 -10.09 25.83
C ASP A 121 -2.59 -11.00 26.79
N THR A 122 -1.26 -10.85 26.90
CA THR A 122 -0.40 -11.65 27.80
C THR A 122 -0.43 -11.12 29.23
N GLU A 123 -0.60 -9.80 29.45
CA GLU A 123 -0.70 -9.22 30.78
C GLU A 123 -2.05 -9.52 31.48
N ASN A 124 -3.09 -9.83 30.72
CA ASN A 124 -4.42 -10.13 31.27
C ASN A 124 -4.60 -11.57 31.74
N THR A 125 -3.58 -12.44 31.56
CA THR A 125 -3.67 -13.88 31.92
C THR A 125 -2.97 -14.25 33.24
N THR A 126 -2.37 -13.29 33.99
CA THR A 126 -1.72 -13.52 35.25
C THR A 126 -2.42 -12.90 36.46
N GLY A 127 -3.75 -12.87 36.43
CA GLY A 127 -4.59 -12.55 37.56
C GLY A 127 -5.16 -13.82 38.19
N THR A 128 -4.40 -14.51 38.99
CA THR A 128 -4.87 -15.63 39.84
C THR A 128 -5.87 -15.10 40.85
N PRO A 129 -7.08 -15.65 40.96
CA PRO A 129 -7.94 -15.42 42.10
C PRO A 129 -7.47 -16.31 43.25
N ASN A 130 -7.03 -15.71 44.32
CA ASN A 130 -6.79 -16.39 45.58
C ASN A 130 -8.13 -16.68 46.27
N PRO A 131 -8.49 -17.94 46.55
CA PRO A 131 -9.66 -18.28 47.37
C PRO A 131 -9.19 -18.49 48.83
N ASN A 132 -9.60 -17.65 49.73
CA ASN A 132 -9.98 -18.00 51.09
C ASN A 132 -9.85 -16.79 52.03
N THR A 133 -10.94 -16.38 52.59
CA THR A 133 -11.15 -16.38 54.05
C THR A 133 -12.60 -16.03 54.33
N SER A 134 -13.22 -16.96 54.97
CA SER A 134 -14.51 -17.00 55.61
C SER A 134 -14.61 -16.02 56.79
N GLU A 135 -15.85 -15.75 57.10
CA GLU A 135 -16.45 -15.46 58.41
C GLU A 135 -16.92 -14.03 58.76
N THR A 136 -18.24 -13.98 58.82
CA THR A 136 -19.15 -13.53 59.92
C THR A 136 -19.08 -12.05 60.31
N THR A 137 -20.16 -11.33 60.29
CA THR A 137 -21.35 -11.25 61.13
C THR A 137 -22.17 -10.02 60.76
N GLU A 138 -23.48 -10.25 60.73
CA GLU A 138 -24.65 -9.44 61.03
C GLU A 138 -24.45 -7.98 61.50
N THR A 139 -25.17 -7.03 60.97
CA THR A 139 -26.39 -6.43 61.54
C THR A 139 -26.81 -5.17 60.79
N GLU A 140 -28.02 -5.22 60.34
CA GLU A 140 -29.13 -4.29 60.44
C GLU A 140 -29.02 -2.77 60.27
N ARG A 141 -30.02 -2.32 59.50
CA ARG A 141 -30.85 -1.09 59.60
C ARG A 141 -30.48 0.04 58.65
N GLU A 142 -31.38 0.20 57.79
CA GLU A 142 -32.60 1.03 57.70
C GLU A 142 -32.37 2.46 57.16
N ASN A 143 -33.23 2.71 56.18
CA ASN A 143 -33.91 3.99 55.87
C ASN A 143 -33.08 5.16 55.33
N SER A 144 -33.46 5.75 54.33
CA SER A 144 -34.66 6.41 53.87
C SER A 144 -34.31 7.28 52.66
N ASP A 145 -35.21 7.20 51.72
CA ASP A 145 -35.87 8.30 51.01
C ASP A 145 -35.18 9.65 50.84
N THR A 146 -35.13 10.09 49.63
CA THR A 146 -35.83 11.30 49.14
C THR A 146 -35.30 11.65 47.74
N GLN A 147 -36.08 11.40 46.75
CA GLN A 147 -36.71 12.37 45.85
C GLN A 147 -36.03 13.74 45.71
N ASN A 148 -35.65 14.12 44.50
CA ASN A 148 -36.36 15.19 43.80
C ASN A 148 -35.66 15.55 42.47
N ARG A 149 -36.41 15.43 41.42
CA ARG A 149 -36.77 16.43 40.40
C ARG A 149 -35.65 17.40 40.01
N GLY A 150 -35.38 17.50 38.76
CA GLY A 150 -36.20 18.20 37.80
C GLY A 150 -35.33 19.09 37.00
N ASN A 151 -35.70 19.11 35.79
CA ASN A 151 -35.87 20.24 34.85
C ASN A 151 -34.64 20.79 34.16
N ASP A 152 -34.69 20.53 32.91
CA ASP A 152 -35.15 21.43 31.83
C ASP A 152 -34.19 22.57 31.47
N LEU A 153 -33.90 22.54 30.22
CA LEU A 153 -34.15 23.55 29.18
C LEU A 153 -32.97 24.37 28.68
N PHE A 154 -32.98 24.41 27.34
CA PHE A 154 -32.47 25.47 26.43
C PHE A 154 -30.94 25.60 26.27
N GLU A 155 -30.37 25.72 25.15
CA GLU A 155 -30.73 26.03 23.75
C GLU A 155 -29.83 25.31 22.78
#